data_13be5d00e43e5b778766d2874ddafa2b
#
_entry.id   13be5d00e43e5b778766d2874ddafa2b
#
_cell.length_a   1.000
_cell.length_b   1.000
_cell.length_c   1.000
_cell.angle_alpha   90.00
_cell.angle_beta   90.00
_cell.angle_gamma   90.00
#
_symmetry.space_group_name_H-M   'P 1'
#
loop_
_entity.id
_entity.type
_entity.pdbx_description
1 polymer ?
#
loop_
_entity_poly.entity_id
_entity_poly.type
_entity_poly.pdbx_seq_one_letter_code
_entity_poly.pdbx_strand_id
1 'polypeptide(L)'
;MSRKLLETDGREWVQKGLISEAQWEQLLALYPTDATAVGLLPLLGSLLVGLSALSIVAANWQGLPELLRLALLLGALCAAYAGGEYFRRRGNLSLGMGLVALGLVLFGASIVLTSQLYQLIGYDLTGLLAWAVAGMGLTWLYRSRLLFLMTAVISGIVQGYNTGQLGAFSYLTAVGTALGLGYYWWRRPDALLGGVLATGLLWQAALLINHLHVKITWFFIPAMLVYTLGDWQPDRPAGRALQGPPLVTAFLFTLGLALFGESDIYAGQLRAPMVPYVAALAAVALLSAVGKRQRGRLGSLTDWLLLLPGFYFTGGLPLAVATLVVLYAYSGSVLVRAHQEQNPDRVTLGTVLFILTTAVAYFKLTWGFMDKSLFFLLGGLLLLGIWWGLRRRAARTFAGSTPPQP
;
A
#
# COMPACT_ATOMS: atom_id res chain seq x y z
N MET A 1 -16.55 -5.39 -17.91
CA MET A 1 -16.38 -5.20 -19.37
C MET A 1 -16.48 -3.70 -19.62
N SER A 2 -15.56 -3.05 -20.33
CA SER A 2 -15.66 -1.60 -20.60
C SER A 2 -16.44 -1.37 -21.89
N ARG A 3 -17.18 -0.27 -21.98
CA ARG A 3 -17.93 0.12 -23.19
C ARG A 3 -17.02 0.18 -24.42
N LYS A 4 -15.78 0.66 -24.28
CA LYS A 4 -14.76 0.69 -25.34
C LYS A 4 -14.51 -0.69 -25.97
N LEU A 5 -14.46 -1.73 -25.14
CA LEU A 5 -14.26 -3.11 -25.56
C LEU A 5 -15.47 -3.61 -26.35
N LEU A 6 -16.69 -3.25 -25.91
CA LEU A 6 -17.94 -3.54 -26.62
C LEU A 6 -18.07 -2.77 -27.96
N GLU A 7 -17.54 -1.57 -28.04
CA GLU A 7 -17.55 -0.78 -29.29
C GLU A 7 -16.55 -1.31 -30.31
N THR A 8 -15.41 -1.86 -29.88
CA THR A 8 -14.37 -2.38 -30.76
C THR A 8 -14.65 -3.84 -31.12
N ASP A 9 -14.80 -4.71 -30.14
CA ASP A 9 -14.93 -6.15 -30.35
C ASP A 9 -16.38 -6.53 -30.71
N GLY A 10 -17.38 -5.76 -30.26
CA GLY A 10 -18.78 -5.98 -30.54
C GLY A 10 -19.12 -5.87 -32.04
N ARG A 11 -18.48 -4.92 -32.75
CA ARG A 11 -18.62 -4.84 -34.22
C ARG A 11 -18.05 -6.07 -34.92
N GLU A 12 -16.95 -6.60 -34.43
CA GLU A 12 -16.36 -7.83 -34.95
C GLU A 12 -17.26 -9.04 -34.69
N TRP A 13 -17.95 -9.09 -33.55
CA TRP A 13 -18.92 -10.15 -33.22
C TRP A 13 -20.16 -10.10 -34.09
N VAL A 14 -20.64 -8.89 -34.45
CA VAL A 14 -21.75 -8.74 -35.43
C VAL A 14 -21.30 -9.21 -36.80
N GLN A 15 -20.10 -8.83 -37.27
CA GLN A 15 -19.56 -9.27 -38.57
C GLN A 15 -19.37 -10.80 -38.64
N LYS A 16 -19.03 -11.43 -37.53
CA LYS A 16 -18.88 -12.89 -37.41
C LYS A 16 -20.21 -13.62 -37.17
N GLY A 17 -21.33 -12.91 -37.12
CA GLY A 17 -22.66 -13.49 -36.91
C GLY A 17 -22.91 -14.06 -35.52
N LEU A 18 -22.06 -13.72 -34.54
CA LEU A 18 -22.17 -14.20 -33.15
C LEU A 18 -23.30 -13.50 -32.38
N ILE A 19 -23.58 -12.24 -32.71
CA ILE A 19 -24.67 -11.43 -32.15
C ILE A 19 -25.32 -10.62 -33.28
N SER A 20 -26.62 -10.34 -33.15
CA SER A 20 -27.30 -9.43 -34.08
C SER A 20 -27.01 -7.96 -33.76
N GLU A 21 -27.17 -7.09 -34.75
CA GLU A 21 -26.97 -5.64 -34.58
C GLU A 21 -27.89 -5.07 -33.49
N ALA A 22 -29.12 -5.55 -33.41
CA ALA A 22 -30.08 -5.19 -32.36
C ALA A 22 -29.61 -5.63 -30.96
N GLN A 23 -29.00 -6.80 -30.84
CA GLN A 23 -28.41 -7.27 -29.57
C GLN A 23 -27.17 -6.46 -29.18
N TRP A 24 -26.36 -6.08 -30.15
CA TRP A 24 -25.19 -5.20 -29.89
C TRP A 24 -25.63 -3.82 -29.40
N GLU A 25 -26.65 -3.19 -30.00
CA GLU A 25 -27.21 -1.92 -29.55
C GLU A 25 -27.80 -2.03 -28.12
N GLN A 26 -28.51 -3.11 -27.83
CA GLN A 26 -29.04 -3.35 -26.48
C GLN A 26 -27.90 -3.53 -25.45
N LEU A 27 -26.83 -4.21 -25.79
CA LEU A 27 -25.64 -4.33 -24.95
C LEU A 27 -24.96 -2.98 -24.72
N LEU A 28 -24.82 -2.16 -25.76
CA LEU A 28 -24.28 -0.81 -25.64
C LEU A 28 -25.14 0.11 -24.75
N ALA A 29 -26.46 -0.07 -24.78
CA ALA A 29 -27.39 0.71 -23.93
C ALA A 29 -27.28 0.33 -22.44
N LEU A 30 -26.88 -0.89 -22.12
CA LEU A 30 -26.62 -1.33 -20.74
C LEU A 30 -25.35 -0.75 -20.14
N TYR A 31 -24.41 -0.27 -20.95
CA TYR A 31 -23.18 0.36 -20.49
C TYR A 31 -23.25 1.87 -20.76
N PRO A 32 -23.40 2.69 -19.70
CA PRO A 32 -23.43 4.14 -19.89
C PRO A 32 -22.12 4.62 -20.55
N THR A 33 -22.24 5.66 -21.35
CA THR A 33 -21.06 6.36 -21.89
C THR A 33 -20.18 6.78 -20.73
N ASP A 34 -18.92 6.31 -20.71
CA ASP A 34 -17.93 6.79 -19.77
C ASP A 34 -18.00 8.33 -19.78
N ALA A 35 -18.05 8.93 -18.59
CA ALA A 35 -18.03 10.37 -18.43
C ALA A 35 -16.77 10.90 -19.11
N THR A 36 -16.91 11.31 -20.36
CA THR A 36 -15.83 11.83 -21.20
C THR A 36 -15.26 13.09 -20.55
N ALA A 37 -14.13 13.57 -21.04
CA ALA A 37 -13.43 14.77 -20.57
C ALA A 37 -14.36 15.97 -20.29
N VAL A 38 -15.50 16.05 -20.94
CA VAL A 38 -16.58 17.05 -20.70
C VAL A 38 -17.17 16.93 -19.28
N GLY A 39 -17.27 15.72 -18.70
CA GLY A 39 -17.73 15.52 -17.32
C GLY A 39 -16.70 15.93 -16.26
N LEU A 40 -15.41 15.98 -16.62
CA LEU A 40 -14.34 16.44 -15.74
C LEU A 40 -14.24 17.98 -15.67
N LEU A 41 -14.69 18.70 -16.71
CA LEU A 41 -14.61 20.17 -16.77
C LEU A 41 -15.37 20.86 -15.63
N PRO A 42 -16.64 20.51 -15.30
CA PRO A 42 -17.33 21.10 -14.16
C PRO A 42 -16.64 20.79 -12.83
N LEU A 43 -16.09 19.57 -12.68
CA LEU A 43 -15.36 19.17 -11.48
C LEU A 43 -14.06 19.98 -11.33
N LEU A 44 -13.28 20.13 -12.39
CA LEU A 44 -12.07 20.96 -12.40
C LEU A 44 -12.39 22.42 -12.19
N GLY A 45 -13.45 22.93 -12.84
CA GLY A 45 -13.93 24.29 -12.64
C GLY A 45 -14.36 24.58 -11.21
N SER A 46 -15.14 23.69 -10.60
CA SER A 46 -15.54 23.83 -9.19
C SER A 46 -14.35 23.73 -8.22
N LEU A 47 -13.38 22.86 -8.53
CA LEU A 47 -12.15 22.75 -7.75
C LEU A 47 -11.33 24.04 -7.81
N LEU A 48 -11.15 24.62 -9.02
CA LEU A 48 -10.42 25.88 -9.20
C LEU A 48 -11.11 27.05 -8.50
N VAL A 49 -12.42 27.14 -8.59
CA VAL A 49 -13.20 28.16 -7.85
C VAL A 49 -13.04 27.98 -6.34
N GLY A 50 -13.12 26.74 -5.86
CA GLY A 50 -12.90 26.44 -4.45
C GLY A 50 -11.48 26.80 -3.98
N LEU A 51 -10.45 26.45 -4.76
CA LEU A 51 -9.06 26.83 -4.49
C LEU A 51 -8.86 28.35 -4.53
N SER A 52 -9.51 29.06 -5.46
CA SER A 52 -9.47 30.52 -5.52
C SER A 52 -10.07 31.14 -4.26
N ALA A 53 -11.23 30.67 -3.82
CA ALA A 53 -11.86 31.16 -2.57
C ALA A 53 -10.96 30.89 -1.35
N LEU A 54 -10.37 29.69 -1.26
CA LEU A 54 -9.41 29.36 -0.21
C LEU A 54 -8.15 30.24 -0.27
N SER A 55 -7.65 30.54 -1.47
CA SER A 55 -6.49 31.43 -1.66
C SER A 55 -6.79 32.87 -1.22
N ILE A 56 -7.99 33.40 -1.50
CA ILE A 56 -8.39 34.73 -1.04
C ILE A 56 -8.47 34.80 0.49
N VAL A 57 -9.05 33.77 1.12
CA VAL A 57 -9.09 33.66 2.59
C VAL A 57 -7.69 33.55 3.16
N ALA A 58 -6.83 32.72 2.57
CA ALA A 58 -5.44 32.52 3.01
C ALA A 58 -4.61 33.82 2.87
N ALA A 59 -4.74 34.55 1.75
CA ALA A 59 -4.04 35.81 1.50
C ALA A 59 -4.41 36.93 2.51
N ASN A 60 -5.67 36.95 2.94
CA ASN A 60 -6.16 37.95 3.92
C ASN A 60 -6.18 37.42 5.35
N TRP A 61 -5.69 36.19 5.59
CA TRP A 61 -5.81 35.52 6.88
C TRP A 61 -5.22 36.32 8.03
N GLN A 62 -4.05 36.90 7.82
CA GLN A 62 -3.37 37.70 8.85
C GLN A 62 -4.08 39.04 9.16
N GLY A 63 -4.83 39.59 8.23
CA GLY A 63 -5.60 40.81 8.43
C GLY A 63 -6.95 40.62 9.13
N LEU A 64 -7.41 39.36 9.30
CA LEU A 64 -8.66 39.08 9.99
C LEU A 64 -8.48 39.08 11.50
N PRO A 65 -9.42 39.63 12.29
CA PRO A 65 -9.41 39.47 13.75
C PRO A 65 -9.45 37.99 14.17
N GLU A 66 -8.78 37.66 15.25
CA GLU A 66 -8.66 36.26 15.75
C GLU A 66 -10.02 35.60 15.97
N LEU A 67 -10.98 36.34 16.54
CA LEU A 67 -12.33 35.83 16.77
C LEU A 67 -13.05 35.49 15.46
N LEU A 68 -12.85 36.28 14.40
CA LEU A 68 -13.44 36.04 13.10
C LEU A 68 -12.82 34.81 12.43
N ARG A 69 -11.51 34.61 12.55
CA ARG A 69 -10.83 33.38 12.08
C ARG A 69 -11.40 32.14 12.74
N LEU A 70 -11.54 32.18 14.06
CA LEU A 70 -12.12 31.06 14.83
C LEU A 70 -13.57 30.80 14.43
N ALA A 71 -14.38 31.86 14.28
CA ALA A 71 -15.77 31.74 13.85
C ALA A 71 -15.91 31.14 12.44
N LEU A 72 -15.03 31.52 11.50
CA LEU A 72 -15.01 30.95 10.14
C LEU A 72 -14.65 29.46 10.16
N LEU A 73 -13.63 29.07 10.95
CA LEU A 73 -13.23 27.66 11.07
C LEU A 73 -14.35 26.79 11.67
N LEU A 74 -14.93 27.24 12.78
CA LEU A 74 -16.04 26.52 13.43
C LEU A 74 -17.31 26.51 12.55
N GLY A 75 -17.61 27.62 11.89
CA GLY A 75 -18.74 27.69 10.96
C GLY A 75 -18.58 26.74 9.77
N ALA A 76 -17.40 26.71 9.15
CA ALA A 76 -17.10 25.78 8.05
C ALA A 76 -17.17 24.33 8.51
N LEU A 77 -16.63 24.02 9.70
CA LEU A 77 -16.69 22.68 10.32
C LEU A 77 -18.13 22.22 10.56
N CYS A 78 -18.93 23.07 11.20
CA CYS A 78 -20.35 22.82 11.46
C CYS A 78 -21.15 22.65 10.15
N ALA A 79 -20.91 23.52 9.17
CA ALA A 79 -21.54 23.44 7.86
C ALA A 79 -21.19 22.14 7.12
N ALA A 80 -19.94 21.71 7.18
CA ALA A 80 -19.50 20.46 6.56
C ALA A 80 -20.19 19.24 7.19
N TYR A 81 -20.24 19.14 8.51
CA TYR A 81 -20.89 17.99 9.17
C TYR A 81 -22.42 18.05 9.04
N ALA A 82 -23.04 19.22 9.25
CA ALA A 82 -24.49 19.38 9.11
C ALA A 82 -24.95 19.14 7.66
N GLY A 83 -24.23 19.71 6.68
CA GLY A 83 -24.46 19.46 5.26
C GLY A 83 -24.25 17.98 4.89
N GLY A 84 -23.20 17.37 5.41
CA GLY A 84 -22.92 15.96 5.21
C GLY A 84 -24.05 15.06 5.66
N GLU A 85 -24.55 15.29 6.88
CA GLU A 85 -25.67 14.52 7.44
C GLU A 85 -26.99 14.83 6.71
N TYR A 86 -27.24 16.08 6.33
CA TYR A 86 -28.42 16.48 5.56
C TYR A 86 -28.50 15.78 4.20
N PHE A 87 -27.43 15.80 3.40
CA PHE A 87 -27.42 15.15 2.09
C PHE A 87 -27.46 13.61 2.20
N ARG A 88 -26.82 13.05 3.23
CA ARG A 88 -26.90 11.63 3.51
C ARG A 88 -28.33 11.18 3.81
N ARG A 89 -29.09 11.94 4.63
CA ARG A 89 -30.50 11.66 4.94
C ARG A 89 -31.40 11.82 3.71
N ARG A 90 -31.04 12.67 2.76
CA ARG A 90 -31.75 12.81 1.48
C ARG A 90 -31.38 11.75 0.43
N GLY A 91 -30.59 10.73 0.80
CA GLY A 91 -30.21 9.64 -0.10
C GLY A 91 -28.99 9.89 -0.96
N ASN A 92 -28.40 11.09 -0.95
CA ASN A 92 -27.15 11.37 -1.65
C ASN A 92 -25.95 10.99 -0.78
N LEU A 93 -25.63 9.67 -0.75
CA LEU A 93 -24.57 9.13 0.10
C LEU A 93 -23.19 9.63 -0.31
N SER A 94 -22.91 9.78 -1.60
CA SER A 94 -21.59 10.22 -2.09
C SER A 94 -21.28 11.63 -1.65
N LEU A 95 -22.19 12.58 -1.88
CA LEU A 95 -22.01 13.97 -1.46
C LEU A 95 -21.98 14.10 0.06
N GLY A 96 -22.87 13.41 0.75
CA GLY A 96 -22.92 13.40 2.20
C GLY A 96 -21.63 12.91 2.83
N MET A 97 -21.08 11.79 2.34
CA MET A 97 -19.80 11.24 2.82
C MET A 97 -18.61 12.12 2.45
N GLY A 98 -18.62 12.77 1.28
CA GLY A 98 -17.61 13.74 0.88
C GLY A 98 -17.55 14.95 1.83
N LEU A 99 -18.72 15.47 2.23
CA LEU A 99 -18.80 16.58 3.20
C LEU A 99 -18.37 16.16 4.62
N VAL A 100 -18.70 14.95 5.07
CA VAL A 100 -18.18 14.42 6.35
C VAL A 100 -16.66 14.27 6.30
N ALA A 101 -16.13 13.78 5.19
CA ALA A 101 -14.68 13.68 4.98
C ALA A 101 -14.01 15.07 4.98
N LEU A 102 -14.61 16.05 4.31
CA LEU A 102 -14.17 17.45 4.36
C LEU A 102 -14.20 17.98 5.80
N GLY A 103 -15.25 17.68 6.57
CA GLY A 103 -15.34 18.03 7.99
C GLY A 103 -14.16 17.47 8.81
N LEU A 104 -13.75 16.24 8.54
CA LEU A 104 -12.58 15.64 9.21
C LEU A 104 -11.27 16.36 8.84
N VAL A 105 -11.09 16.81 7.59
CA VAL A 105 -9.94 17.63 7.17
C VAL A 105 -9.98 19.00 7.83
N LEU A 106 -11.14 19.66 7.81
CA LEU A 106 -11.33 20.98 8.44
C LEU A 106 -11.10 20.93 9.96
N PHE A 107 -11.46 19.82 10.61
CA PHE A 107 -11.17 19.64 12.03
C PHE A 107 -9.66 19.64 12.30
N GLY A 108 -8.87 18.89 11.52
CA GLY A 108 -7.40 18.91 11.62
C GLY A 108 -6.81 20.29 11.30
N ALA A 109 -7.29 20.94 10.24
CA ALA A 109 -6.87 22.29 9.90
C ALA A 109 -7.18 23.28 11.02
N SER A 110 -8.36 23.17 11.64
CA SER A 110 -8.76 24.02 12.78
C SER A 110 -7.82 23.85 13.98
N ILE A 111 -7.41 22.61 14.27
CA ILE A 111 -6.43 22.34 15.34
C ILE A 111 -5.11 23.05 15.05
N VAL A 112 -4.55 22.88 13.86
CA VAL A 112 -3.28 23.48 13.46
C VAL A 112 -3.36 25.01 13.49
N LEU A 113 -4.40 25.59 12.89
CA LEU A 113 -4.57 27.03 12.82
C LEU A 113 -4.82 27.65 14.19
N THR A 114 -5.60 27.00 15.06
CA THR A 114 -5.81 27.46 16.43
C THR A 114 -4.51 27.40 17.24
N SER A 115 -3.73 26.34 17.09
CA SER A 115 -2.42 26.20 17.73
C SER A 115 -1.46 27.30 17.28
N GLN A 116 -1.50 27.70 16.01
CA GLN A 116 -0.69 28.82 15.51
C GLN A 116 -1.15 30.18 16.08
N LEU A 117 -2.47 30.40 16.15
CA LEU A 117 -3.05 31.64 16.68
C LEU A 117 -2.62 31.90 18.13
N TYR A 118 -2.69 30.87 18.96
CA TYR A 118 -2.39 30.98 20.40
C TYR A 118 -0.95 30.57 20.75
N GLN A 119 -0.08 30.41 19.74
CA GLN A 119 1.33 30.02 19.93
C GLN A 119 1.51 28.74 20.77
N LEU A 120 0.53 27.83 20.71
CA LEU A 120 0.55 26.56 21.44
C LEU A 120 1.46 25.52 20.78
N ILE A 121 2.16 25.91 19.71
CA ILE A 121 2.97 25.01 18.89
C ILE A 121 4.27 24.71 19.63
N GLY A 122 4.46 23.47 20.01
CA GLY A 122 5.76 22.95 20.40
C GLY A 122 5.77 21.90 21.50
N TYR A 123 4.71 21.76 22.29
CA TYR A 123 4.76 20.87 23.47
C TYR A 123 3.56 19.96 23.67
N ASP A 124 2.45 20.10 22.92
CA ASP A 124 1.26 19.32 23.17
C ASP A 124 0.71 18.63 21.92
N LEU A 125 0.66 17.30 22.01
CA LEU A 125 0.15 16.40 21.00
C LEU A 125 -1.37 16.24 21.04
N THR A 126 -2.03 16.75 22.09
CA THR A 126 -3.43 16.47 22.42
C THR A 126 -4.37 16.79 21.25
N GLY A 127 -4.12 17.92 20.55
CA GLY A 127 -4.93 18.30 19.40
C GLY A 127 -4.82 17.31 18.24
N LEU A 128 -3.60 16.90 17.86
CA LEU A 128 -3.39 15.95 16.79
C LEU A 128 -3.91 14.54 17.14
N LEU A 129 -3.80 14.13 18.41
CA LEU A 129 -4.41 12.90 18.91
C LEU A 129 -5.95 12.97 18.81
N ALA A 130 -6.54 14.11 19.17
CA ALA A 130 -7.98 14.31 19.03
C ALA A 130 -8.43 14.17 17.57
N TRP A 131 -7.61 14.62 16.61
CA TRP A 131 -7.88 14.44 15.19
C TRP A 131 -7.90 12.97 14.77
N ALA A 132 -6.89 12.20 15.19
CA ALA A 132 -6.85 10.76 14.90
C ALA A 132 -8.03 10.01 15.55
N VAL A 133 -8.36 10.33 16.82
CA VAL A 133 -9.50 9.74 17.54
C VAL A 133 -10.82 10.09 16.88
N ALA A 134 -11.03 11.34 16.47
CA ALA A 134 -12.22 11.76 15.73
C ALA A 134 -12.35 10.99 14.39
N GLY A 135 -11.25 10.83 13.64
CA GLY A 135 -11.24 10.02 12.42
C GLY A 135 -11.65 8.56 12.68
N MET A 136 -11.12 7.95 13.75
CA MET A 136 -11.51 6.60 14.15
C MET A 136 -13.00 6.51 14.49
N GLY A 137 -13.51 7.46 15.31
CA GLY A 137 -14.92 7.53 15.68
C GLY A 137 -15.82 7.67 14.45
N LEU A 138 -15.49 8.57 13.52
CA LEU A 138 -16.24 8.74 12.27
C LEU A 138 -16.19 7.50 11.38
N THR A 139 -15.04 6.83 11.31
CA THR A 139 -14.90 5.57 10.55
C THR A 139 -15.87 4.50 11.09
N TRP A 140 -15.98 4.35 12.39
CA TRP A 140 -16.89 3.41 13.04
C TRP A 140 -18.37 3.81 12.88
N LEU A 141 -18.65 5.10 13.01
CA LEU A 141 -20.02 5.64 12.94
C LEU A 141 -20.59 5.50 11.53
N TYR A 142 -19.86 5.95 10.52
CA TYR A 142 -20.32 5.99 9.12
C TYR A 142 -19.97 4.73 8.33
N ARG A 143 -19.08 3.88 8.84
CA ARG A 143 -18.68 2.61 8.23
C ARG A 143 -18.19 2.79 6.79
N SER A 144 -17.46 3.87 6.54
CA SER A 144 -17.02 4.29 5.22
C SER A 144 -15.57 3.89 4.94
N ARG A 145 -15.32 3.35 3.72
CA ARG A 145 -13.96 3.10 3.22
C ARG A 145 -13.12 4.37 3.17
N LEU A 146 -13.73 5.49 2.70
CA LEU A 146 -13.05 6.78 2.57
C LEU A 146 -12.54 7.25 3.93
N LEU A 147 -13.40 7.24 4.96
CA LEU A 147 -13.01 7.66 6.31
C LEU A 147 -11.94 6.77 6.92
N PHE A 148 -11.98 5.45 6.66
CA PHE A 148 -10.91 4.53 7.07
C PHE A 148 -9.57 4.93 6.45
N LEU A 149 -9.52 5.16 5.13
CA LEU A 149 -8.30 5.57 4.44
C LEU A 149 -7.74 6.89 4.98
N MET A 150 -8.61 7.89 5.16
CA MET A 150 -8.23 9.17 5.73
C MET A 150 -7.69 9.01 7.16
N THR A 151 -8.38 8.23 8.00
CA THR A 151 -7.94 7.98 9.39
C THR A 151 -6.60 7.27 9.44
N ALA A 152 -6.35 6.31 8.56
CA ALA A 152 -5.06 5.64 8.48
C ALA A 152 -3.92 6.62 8.11
N VAL A 153 -4.18 7.52 7.15
CA VAL A 153 -3.23 8.57 6.76
C VAL A 153 -3.01 9.56 7.91
N ILE A 154 -4.10 10.04 8.53
CA ILE A 154 -4.03 10.95 9.69
C ILE A 154 -3.23 10.33 10.83
N SER A 155 -3.49 9.08 11.19
CA SER A 155 -2.73 8.36 12.23
C SER A 155 -1.25 8.26 11.88
N GLY A 156 -0.93 8.05 10.60
CA GLY A 156 0.45 8.05 10.10
C GLY A 156 1.14 9.41 10.22
N ILE A 157 0.43 10.50 9.87
CA ILE A 157 0.92 11.87 9.98
C ILE A 157 1.14 12.25 11.45
N VAL A 158 0.15 12.00 12.31
CA VAL A 158 0.23 12.27 13.75
C VAL A 158 1.42 11.57 14.38
N GLN A 159 1.62 10.31 14.07
CA GLN A 159 2.75 9.55 14.60
C GLN A 159 4.09 10.03 14.05
N GLY A 160 4.17 10.30 12.73
CA GLY A 160 5.38 10.81 12.10
C GLY A 160 5.79 12.17 12.66
N TYR A 161 4.83 13.09 12.84
CA TYR A 161 5.06 14.40 13.46
C TYR A 161 5.56 14.27 14.90
N ASN A 162 4.90 13.41 15.69
CA ASN A 162 5.28 13.18 17.07
C ASN A 162 6.72 12.66 17.19
N THR A 163 7.06 11.64 16.41
CA THR A 163 8.40 11.04 16.49
C THR A 163 9.46 11.97 15.89
N GLY A 164 9.16 12.68 14.80
CA GLY A 164 10.10 13.51 14.08
C GLY A 164 10.35 14.88 14.73
N GLN A 165 9.31 15.54 15.22
CA GLN A 165 9.40 16.89 15.78
C GLN A 165 9.53 16.91 17.31
N LEU A 166 8.81 16.03 18.00
CA LEU A 166 8.78 16.01 19.45
C LEU A 166 9.69 14.92 20.07
N GLY A 167 10.32 14.08 19.25
CA GLY A 167 11.17 12.99 19.71
C GLY A 167 10.46 11.92 20.56
N ALA A 168 9.11 11.95 20.58
CA ALA A 168 8.29 11.06 21.40
C ALA A 168 7.49 10.08 20.54
N PHE A 169 7.10 8.94 21.07
CA PHE A 169 6.25 7.97 20.39
C PHE A 169 4.86 7.92 21.05
N SER A 170 3.80 8.08 20.25
CA SER A 170 2.43 7.99 20.75
C SER A 170 1.93 6.55 20.75
N TYR A 171 2.00 5.88 21.88
CA TYR A 171 1.45 4.54 22.05
C TYR A 171 -0.06 4.53 21.85
N LEU A 172 -0.76 5.62 22.21
CA LEU A 172 -2.21 5.73 22.01
C LEU A 172 -2.58 5.70 20.53
N THR A 173 -1.84 6.42 19.68
CA THR A 173 -2.04 6.39 18.21
C THR A 173 -1.75 5.01 17.65
N ALA A 174 -0.68 4.36 18.11
CA ALA A 174 -0.30 3.03 17.64
C ALA A 174 -1.35 1.97 18.02
N VAL A 175 -1.76 1.96 19.29
CA VAL A 175 -2.80 1.04 19.80
C VAL A 175 -4.15 1.34 19.16
N GLY A 176 -4.52 2.61 19.00
CA GLY A 176 -5.75 3.03 18.32
C GLY A 176 -5.77 2.58 16.86
N THR A 177 -4.67 2.71 16.13
CA THR A 177 -4.55 2.20 14.76
C THR A 177 -4.67 0.68 14.71
N ALA A 178 -3.93 -0.04 15.56
CA ALA A 178 -3.92 -1.49 15.59
C ALA A 178 -5.28 -2.08 16.01
N LEU A 179 -5.86 -1.59 17.11
CA LEU A 179 -7.11 -2.10 17.63
C LEU A 179 -8.33 -1.45 16.97
N GLY A 180 -8.33 -0.12 16.78
CA GLY A 180 -9.47 0.61 16.20
C GLY A 180 -9.68 0.27 14.73
N LEU A 181 -8.68 0.53 13.88
CA LEU A 181 -8.75 0.22 12.46
C LEU A 181 -8.57 -1.28 12.18
N GLY A 182 -7.71 -1.96 12.95
CA GLY A 182 -7.49 -3.40 12.82
C GLY A 182 -8.75 -4.22 13.10
N TYR A 183 -9.47 -3.95 14.20
CA TYR A 183 -10.73 -4.62 14.52
C TYR A 183 -11.84 -4.25 13.53
N TYR A 184 -11.90 -2.98 13.07
CA TYR A 184 -12.83 -2.57 12.01
C TYR A 184 -12.62 -3.42 10.75
N TRP A 185 -11.36 -3.52 10.27
CA TRP A 185 -11.00 -4.32 9.11
C TRP A 185 -11.28 -5.81 9.32
N TRP A 186 -11.00 -6.34 10.51
CA TRP A 186 -11.26 -7.75 10.84
C TRP A 186 -12.74 -8.11 10.68
N ARG A 187 -13.64 -7.21 11.12
CA ARG A 187 -15.09 -7.38 10.99
C ARG A 187 -15.60 -7.15 9.56
N ARG A 188 -14.91 -6.38 8.77
CA ARG A 188 -15.27 -5.99 7.40
C ARG A 188 -14.06 -6.14 6.50
N PRO A 189 -13.70 -7.37 6.14
CA PRO A 189 -12.51 -7.63 5.36
C PRO A 189 -12.65 -7.01 3.97
N ASP A 190 -11.64 -6.21 3.60
CA ASP A 190 -11.52 -5.56 2.31
C ASP A 190 -10.04 -5.55 1.93
N ALA A 191 -9.72 -5.87 0.69
CA ALA A 191 -8.34 -6.00 0.24
C ALA A 191 -7.59 -4.67 0.27
N LEU A 192 -8.22 -3.58 -0.21
CA LEU A 192 -7.58 -2.26 -0.20
C LEU A 192 -7.33 -1.79 1.23
N LEU A 193 -8.33 -1.91 2.10
CA LEU A 193 -8.21 -1.51 3.51
C LEU A 193 -7.16 -2.35 4.24
N GLY A 194 -7.04 -3.65 3.92
CA GLY A 194 -6.01 -4.54 4.47
C GLY A 194 -4.60 -4.11 4.10
N GLY A 195 -4.37 -3.76 2.84
CA GLY A 195 -3.08 -3.24 2.38
C GLY A 195 -2.70 -1.92 3.05
N VAL A 196 -3.65 -0.98 3.15
CA VAL A 196 -3.44 0.32 3.82
C VAL A 196 -3.19 0.13 5.32
N LEU A 197 -3.96 -0.74 5.99
CA LEU A 197 -3.74 -1.07 7.39
C LEU A 197 -2.34 -1.65 7.62
N ALA A 198 -1.92 -2.63 6.80
CA ALA A 198 -0.60 -3.22 6.91
C ALA A 198 0.50 -2.15 6.75
N THR A 199 0.40 -1.29 5.73
CA THR A 199 1.35 -0.21 5.51
C THR A 199 1.37 0.76 6.70
N GLY A 200 0.21 1.13 7.24
CA GLY A 200 0.11 1.98 8.42
C GLY A 200 0.75 1.34 9.67
N LEU A 201 0.52 0.05 9.90
CA LEU A 201 1.13 -0.69 11.03
C LEU A 201 2.65 -0.84 10.86
N LEU A 202 3.13 -1.06 9.64
CA LEU A 202 4.58 -1.08 9.34
C LEU A 202 5.22 0.29 9.57
N TRP A 203 4.54 1.37 9.19
CA TRP A 203 4.99 2.74 9.46
C TRP A 203 5.11 2.99 10.97
N GLN A 204 4.08 2.62 11.75
CA GLN A 204 4.10 2.70 13.21
C GLN A 204 5.27 1.89 13.80
N ALA A 205 5.49 0.67 13.30
CA ALA A 205 6.57 -0.19 13.74
C ALA A 205 7.96 0.42 13.44
N ALA A 206 8.14 0.99 12.25
CA ALA A 206 9.38 1.64 11.86
C ALA A 206 9.71 2.83 12.76
N LEU A 207 8.71 3.67 13.05
CA LEU A 207 8.86 4.80 13.96
C LEU A 207 9.11 4.37 15.41
N LEU A 208 8.49 3.27 15.87
CA LEU A 208 8.76 2.71 17.20
C LEU A 208 10.20 2.21 17.33
N ILE A 209 10.69 1.47 16.34
CA ILE A 209 12.06 0.96 16.30
C ILE A 209 13.06 2.11 16.33
N ASN A 210 12.79 3.17 15.54
CA ASN A 210 13.62 4.38 15.55
C ASN A 210 13.60 5.09 16.92
N HIS A 211 12.41 5.24 17.52
CA HIS A 211 12.25 5.88 18.83
C HIS A 211 12.96 5.11 19.96
N LEU A 212 12.87 3.78 19.95
CA LEU A 212 13.53 2.93 20.94
C LEU A 212 15.03 2.78 20.70
N HIS A 213 15.58 3.32 19.61
CA HIS A 213 16.98 3.23 19.22
C HIS A 213 17.50 1.79 19.16
N VAL A 214 16.60 0.84 18.88
CA VAL A 214 16.96 -0.58 18.73
C VAL A 214 17.39 -0.87 17.29
N LYS A 215 18.05 -2.01 17.08
CA LYS A 215 18.54 -2.41 15.76
C LYS A 215 17.39 -2.56 14.78
N ILE A 216 17.58 -2.08 13.54
CA ILE A 216 16.55 -2.06 12.49
C ILE A 216 15.97 -3.46 12.18
N THR A 217 16.74 -4.51 12.41
CA THR A 217 16.30 -5.90 12.24
C THR A 217 15.09 -6.25 13.10
N TRP A 218 14.91 -5.62 14.26
CA TRP A 218 13.73 -5.80 15.11
C TRP A 218 12.43 -5.41 14.41
N PHE A 219 12.49 -4.62 13.34
CA PHE A 219 11.34 -4.26 12.51
C PHE A 219 10.65 -5.50 11.91
N PHE A 220 11.40 -6.57 11.63
CA PHE A 220 10.82 -7.77 11.03
C PHE A 220 9.88 -8.54 11.95
N ILE A 221 10.01 -8.40 13.27
CA ILE A 221 9.10 -9.05 14.22
C ILE A 221 7.67 -8.50 14.08
N PRO A 222 7.39 -7.18 14.25
CA PRO A 222 6.06 -6.63 14.01
C PRO A 222 5.62 -6.78 12.55
N ALA A 223 6.52 -6.71 11.56
CA ALA A 223 6.18 -6.95 10.17
C ALA A 223 5.61 -8.35 9.96
N MET A 224 6.24 -9.36 10.55
CA MET A 224 5.77 -10.73 10.47
C MET A 224 4.55 -11.03 11.34
N LEU A 225 4.34 -10.28 12.41
CA LEU A 225 3.06 -10.31 13.13
C LEU A 225 1.91 -9.84 12.24
N VAL A 226 2.09 -8.73 11.49
CA VAL A 226 1.11 -8.24 10.51
C VAL A 226 0.86 -9.30 9.42
N TYR A 227 1.93 -9.92 8.89
CA TYR A 227 1.81 -11.03 7.95
C TYR A 227 1.01 -12.20 8.52
N THR A 228 1.30 -12.59 9.76
CA THR A 228 0.63 -13.71 10.46
C THR A 228 -0.86 -13.45 10.68
N LEU A 229 -1.26 -12.21 10.98
CA LEU A 229 -2.68 -11.83 11.05
C LEU A 229 -3.41 -12.11 9.74
N GLY A 230 -2.74 -11.95 8.59
CA GLY A 230 -3.27 -12.33 7.28
C GLY A 230 -3.50 -13.84 7.12
N ASP A 231 -2.68 -14.70 7.77
CA ASP A 231 -2.87 -16.15 7.76
C ASP A 231 -4.15 -16.56 8.54
N TRP A 232 -4.45 -15.82 9.61
CA TRP A 232 -5.62 -16.09 10.45
C TRP A 232 -6.93 -15.50 9.88
N GLN A 233 -6.85 -14.59 8.89
CA GLN A 233 -8.04 -14.00 8.28
C GLN A 233 -8.77 -15.04 7.42
N PRO A 234 -10.11 -15.28 7.66
CA PRO A 234 -10.92 -16.19 6.85
C PRO A 234 -11.00 -15.76 5.38
N ASP A 235 -11.20 -14.46 5.13
CA ASP A 235 -11.26 -13.89 3.80
C ASP A 235 -9.87 -13.92 3.15
N ARG A 236 -9.75 -14.71 2.08
CA ARG A 236 -8.47 -14.94 1.41
C ARG A 236 -7.91 -13.70 0.69
N PRO A 237 -8.70 -12.94 -0.08
CA PRO A 237 -8.25 -11.70 -0.71
C PRO A 237 -7.78 -10.65 0.30
N ALA A 238 -8.56 -10.42 1.35
CA ALA A 238 -8.21 -9.46 2.40
C ALA A 238 -6.95 -9.88 3.18
N GLY A 239 -6.86 -11.16 3.56
CA GLY A 239 -5.66 -11.71 4.23
C GLY A 239 -4.40 -11.54 3.40
N ARG A 240 -4.47 -11.82 2.09
CA ARG A 240 -3.35 -11.62 1.15
C ARG A 240 -2.95 -10.16 1.01
N ALA A 241 -3.90 -9.24 1.01
CA ALA A 241 -3.62 -7.82 0.94
C ALA A 241 -2.89 -7.32 2.19
N LEU A 242 -3.22 -7.85 3.37
CA LEU A 242 -2.50 -7.57 4.61
C LEU A 242 -1.07 -8.12 4.57
N GLN A 243 -0.83 -9.25 3.90
CA GLN A 243 0.48 -9.90 3.76
C GLN A 243 1.40 -9.21 2.77
N GLY A 244 0.86 -8.48 1.80
CA GLY A 244 1.62 -7.84 0.73
C GLY A 244 2.73 -6.90 1.23
N PRO A 245 2.42 -5.83 1.98
CA PRO A 245 3.41 -4.87 2.45
C PRO A 245 4.56 -5.49 3.26
N PRO A 246 4.33 -6.38 4.25
CA PRO A 246 5.42 -7.09 4.92
C PRO A 246 6.35 -7.87 3.98
N LEU A 247 5.78 -8.58 2.99
CA LEU A 247 6.57 -9.35 2.04
C LEU A 247 7.39 -8.46 1.11
N VAL A 248 6.82 -7.35 0.64
CA VAL A 248 7.55 -6.36 -0.17
C VAL A 248 8.73 -5.79 0.62
N THR A 249 8.50 -5.43 1.89
CA THR A 249 9.56 -4.91 2.75
C THR A 249 10.66 -5.95 3.00
N ALA A 250 10.29 -7.20 3.28
CA ALA A 250 11.24 -8.29 3.48
C ALA A 250 12.04 -8.60 2.19
N PHE A 251 11.38 -8.58 1.03
CA PHE A 251 12.04 -8.77 -0.26
C PHE A 251 13.06 -7.66 -0.53
N LEU A 252 12.67 -6.39 -0.37
CA LEU A 252 13.56 -5.25 -0.58
C LEU A 252 14.75 -5.26 0.39
N PHE A 253 14.52 -5.62 1.65
CA PHE A 253 15.60 -5.78 2.62
C PHE A 253 16.57 -6.89 2.23
N THR A 254 16.06 -8.06 1.85
CA THR A 254 16.88 -9.20 1.43
C THR A 254 17.68 -8.85 0.17
N LEU A 255 17.08 -8.09 -0.74
CA LEU A 255 17.73 -7.58 -1.95
C LEU A 255 18.84 -6.56 -1.59
N GLY A 256 18.59 -5.66 -0.64
CA GLY A 256 19.58 -4.75 -0.10
C GLY A 256 20.74 -5.49 0.60
N LEU A 257 20.44 -6.56 1.31
CA LEU A 257 21.45 -7.42 1.94
C LEU A 257 22.34 -8.10 0.90
N ALA A 258 21.78 -8.55 -0.23
CA ALA A 258 22.56 -9.11 -1.33
C ALA A 258 23.52 -8.08 -1.94
N LEU A 259 23.10 -6.81 -2.06
CA LEU A 259 23.92 -5.75 -2.64
C LEU A 259 24.99 -5.20 -1.69
N PHE A 260 24.61 -4.95 -0.44
CA PHE A 260 25.38 -4.13 0.51
C PHE A 260 25.85 -4.90 1.74
N GLY A 261 25.50 -6.19 1.89
CA GLY A 261 25.79 -6.99 3.07
C GLY A 261 27.29 -7.21 3.38
N GLU A 262 28.18 -6.85 2.46
CA GLU A 262 29.64 -6.92 2.64
C GLU A 262 30.24 -5.72 3.38
N SER A 263 29.53 -4.60 3.47
CA SER A 263 30.08 -3.38 4.08
C SER A 263 30.05 -3.49 5.60
N ASP A 264 31.18 -3.19 6.26
CA ASP A 264 31.32 -3.19 7.72
C ASP A 264 30.35 -2.24 8.43
N ILE A 265 29.87 -1.21 7.71
CA ILE A 265 28.87 -0.25 8.18
C ILE A 265 27.55 -0.99 8.54
N TYR A 266 27.17 -1.98 7.75
CA TYR A 266 25.94 -2.76 7.99
C TYR A 266 26.12 -3.81 9.09
N ALA A 267 27.28 -4.41 9.23
CA ALA A 267 27.52 -5.52 10.17
C ALA A 267 27.27 -5.10 11.64
N GLY A 268 27.66 -3.87 12.03
CA GLY A 268 27.46 -3.35 13.40
C GLY A 268 26.04 -2.85 13.69
N GLN A 269 25.36 -2.29 12.67
CA GLN A 269 24.04 -1.69 12.86
C GLN A 269 22.88 -2.68 12.69
N LEU A 270 23.07 -3.77 11.94
CA LEU A 270 22.03 -4.73 11.63
C LEU A 270 21.88 -5.85 12.69
N ARG A 271 22.93 -6.17 13.47
CA ARG A 271 22.89 -7.33 14.35
C ARG A 271 22.15 -7.05 15.65
N ALA A 272 20.91 -7.57 15.74
CA ALA A 272 20.20 -7.70 17.01
C ALA A 272 20.84 -8.80 17.89
N PRO A 273 20.59 -8.83 19.21
CA PRO A 273 20.95 -9.99 20.03
C PRO A 273 20.36 -11.26 19.46
N MET A 274 21.20 -12.23 19.09
CA MET A 274 20.82 -13.39 18.28
C MET A 274 19.72 -14.23 18.93
N VAL A 275 19.89 -14.58 20.19
CA VAL A 275 18.97 -15.51 20.88
C VAL A 275 17.55 -14.93 21.01
N PRO A 276 17.33 -13.73 21.57
CA PRO A 276 15.97 -13.19 21.71
C PRO A 276 15.33 -12.87 20.35
N TYR A 277 16.11 -12.43 19.37
CA TYR A 277 15.60 -12.15 18.04
C TYR A 277 15.11 -13.42 17.33
N VAL A 278 15.96 -14.46 17.29
CA VAL A 278 15.61 -15.74 16.65
C VAL A 278 14.45 -16.42 17.39
N ALA A 279 14.42 -16.37 18.72
CA ALA A 279 13.30 -16.89 19.50
C ALA A 279 11.98 -16.18 19.18
N ALA A 280 11.98 -14.85 19.10
CA ALA A 280 10.80 -14.06 18.73
C ALA A 280 10.35 -14.36 17.29
N LEU A 281 11.30 -14.44 16.35
CA LEU A 281 11.00 -14.77 14.95
C LEU A 281 10.43 -16.20 14.84
N ALA A 282 10.99 -17.17 15.55
CA ALA A 282 10.51 -18.54 15.57
C ALA A 282 9.09 -18.64 16.18
N ALA A 283 8.81 -17.91 17.26
CA ALA A 283 7.47 -17.85 17.85
C ALA A 283 6.43 -17.33 16.85
N VAL A 284 6.73 -16.24 16.14
CA VAL A 284 5.83 -15.68 15.12
C VAL A 284 5.69 -16.65 13.92
N ALA A 285 6.78 -17.32 13.51
CA ALA A 285 6.74 -18.33 12.46
C ALA A 285 5.84 -19.52 12.83
N LEU A 286 5.92 -19.98 14.07
CA LEU A 286 5.05 -21.06 14.58
C LEU A 286 3.58 -20.63 14.57
N LEU A 287 3.25 -19.40 15.02
CA LEU A 287 1.90 -18.86 14.96
C LEU A 287 1.37 -18.78 13.52
N SER A 288 2.22 -18.36 12.57
CA SER A 288 1.89 -18.35 11.14
C SER A 288 1.67 -19.78 10.62
N ALA A 289 2.54 -20.72 10.96
CA ALA A 289 2.43 -22.12 10.53
C ALA A 289 1.13 -22.78 11.04
N VAL A 290 0.74 -22.51 12.29
CA VAL A 290 -0.54 -22.96 12.85
C VAL A 290 -1.72 -22.37 12.07
N GLY A 291 -1.71 -21.06 11.81
CA GLY A 291 -2.74 -20.39 11.02
C GLY A 291 -2.85 -20.95 9.59
N LYS A 292 -1.69 -21.18 8.93
CA LYS A 292 -1.62 -21.79 7.59
C LYS A 292 -2.14 -23.23 7.58
N ARG A 293 -1.78 -24.03 8.59
CA ARG A 293 -2.26 -25.41 8.72
C ARG A 293 -3.78 -25.45 8.89
N GLN A 294 -4.33 -24.64 9.80
CA GLN A 294 -5.78 -24.58 10.04
C GLN A 294 -6.57 -24.12 8.81
N ARG A 295 -5.97 -23.29 7.95
CA ARG A 295 -6.59 -22.76 6.74
C ARG A 295 -6.23 -23.49 5.45
N GLY A 296 -5.44 -24.56 5.51
CA GLY A 296 -4.99 -25.32 4.31
C GLY A 296 -4.07 -24.52 3.40
N ARG A 297 -3.26 -23.58 3.95
CA ARG A 297 -2.41 -22.65 3.19
C ARG A 297 -0.92 -22.97 3.26
N LEU A 298 -0.55 -24.22 3.48
CA LEU A 298 0.85 -24.65 3.69
C LEU A 298 1.78 -24.31 2.50
N GLY A 299 1.26 -24.20 1.28
CA GLY A 299 2.03 -23.79 0.10
C GLY A 299 2.68 -22.40 0.20
N SER A 300 2.23 -21.53 1.13
CA SER A 300 2.82 -20.22 1.36
C SER A 300 3.90 -20.17 2.45
N LEU A 301 4.37 -21.33 2.95
CA LEU A 301 5.50 -21.38 3.89
C LEU A 301 6.79 -20.84 3.28
N THR A 302 6.94 -20.91 1.96
CA THR A 302 8.08 -20.33 1.23
C THR A 302 8.24 -18.82 1.43
N ASP A 303 7.18 -18.10 1.85
CA ASP A 303 7.25 -16.68 2.14
C ASP A 303 8.21 -16.39 3.30
N TRP A 304 8.38 -17.35 4.23
CA TRP A 304 9.32 -17.25 5.34
C TRP A 304 10.80 -17.35 4.95
N LEU A 305 11.10 -17.78 3.72
CA LEU A 305 12.48 -17.79 3.22
C LEU A 305 13.10 -16.39 3.23
N LEU A 306 12.29 -15.35 2.97
CA LEU A 306 12.75 -13.96 2.98
C LEU A 306 13.22 -13.47 4.36
N LEU A 307 12.87 -14.20 5.43
CA LEU A 307 13.16 -13.81 6.80
C LEU A 307 14.28 -14.62 7.44
N LEU A 308 14.93 -15.46 6.66
CA LEU A 308 16.13 -16.15 7.14
C LEU A 308 17.14 -15.10 7.61
N PRO A 309 17.63 -15.20 8.85
CA PRO A 309 18.49 -14.18 9.45
C PRO A 309 19.92 -14.25 8.90
N GLY A 310 20.06 -14.11 7.58
CA GLY A 310 21.32 -14.16 6.87
C GLY A 310 22.35 -13.12 7.34
N PHE A 311 21.89 -12.02 7.93
CA PHE A 311 22.76 -10.97 8.48
C PHE A 311 23.58 -11.40 9.73
N TYR A 312 23.31 -12.57 10.30
CA TYR A 312 24.20 -13.15 11.35
C TYR A 312 25.41 -13.86 10.77
N PHE A 313 25.36 -14.26 9.49
CA PHE A 313 26.51 -14.83 8.84
C PHE A 313 27.45 -13.74 8.37
N THR A 314 28.73 -13.84 8.75
CA THR A 314 29.76 -12.93 8.26
C THR A 314 30.28 -13.45 6.94
N GLY A 315 30.32 -12.63 5.94
CA GLY A 315 31.19 -12.91 4.84
C GLY A 315 30.68 -12.66 3.45
N GLY A 316 31.17 -11.63 2.84
CA GLY A 316 31.43 -11.34 1.45
C GLY A 316 30.53 -12.05 0.42
N LEU A 317 31.15 -12.55 -0.60
CA LEU A 317 30.49 -13.22 -1.73
C LEU A 317 29.58 -14.41 -1.33
N PRO A 318 29.94 -15.28 -0.36
CA PRO A 318 29.05 -16.39 0.03
C PRO A 318 27.70 -15.94 0.58
N LEU A 319 27.68 -14.86 1.37
CA LEU A 319 26.43 -14.29 1.89
C LEU A 319 25.56 -13.74 0.77
N ALA A 320 26.17 -13.01 -0.19
CA ALA A 320 25.47 -12.47 -1.34
C ALA A 320 24.86 -13.60 -2.20
N VAL A 321 25.62 -14.67 -2.45
CA VAL A 321 25.12 -15.83 -3.19
C VAL A 321 23.98 -16.51 -2.45
N ALA A 322 24.12 -16.78 -1.13
CA ALA A 322 23.07 -17.39 -0.32
C ALA A 322 21.78 -16.55 -0.35
N THR A 323 21.89 -15.23 -0.22
CA THR A 323 20.74 -14.30 -0.28
C THR A 323 20.08 -14.29 -1.65
N LEU A 324 20.87 -14.33 -2.74
CA LEU A 324 20.35 -14.44 -4.10
C LEU A 324 19.62 -15.76 -4.33
N VAL A 325 20.13 -16.87 -3.81
CA VAL A 325 19.44 -18.18 -3.86
C VAL A 325 18.08 -18.10 -3.16
N VAL A 326 18.00 -17.47 -2.00
CA VAL A 326 16.75 -17.24 -1.28
C VAL A 326 15.77 -16.39 -2.12
N LEU A 327 16.24 -15.30 -2.74
CA LEU A 327 15.42 -14.45 -3.59
C LEU A 327 14.89 -15.20 -4.83
N TYR A 328 15.73 -16.04 -5.48
CA TYR A 328 15.31 -16.87 -6.60
C TYR A 328 14.30 -17.95 -6.17
N ALA A 329 14.54 -18.61 -5.04
CA ALA A 329 13.62 -19.60 -4.49
C ALA A 329 12.24 -18.97 -4.18
N TYR A 330 12.24 -17.77 -3.58
CA TYR A 330 11.01 -17.05 -3.29
C TYR A 330 10.29 -16.61 -4.58
N SER A 331 10.96 -15.89 -5.48
CA SER A 331 10.35 -15.43 -6.73
C SER A 331 9.85 -16.58 -7.61
N GLY A 332 10.61 -17.68 -7.68
CA GLY A 332 10.20 -18.92 -8.33
C GLY A 332 8.95 -19.54 -7.68
N SER A 333 8.89 -19.58 -6.35
CA SER A 333 7.70 -20.07 -5.63
C SER A 333 6.46 -19.22 -5.89
N VAL A 334 6.61 -17.89 -6.00
CA VAL A 334 5.51 -16.97 -6.36
C VAL A 334 5.02 -17.26 -7.78
N LEU A 335 5.94 -17.45 -8.74
CA LEU A 335 5.60 -17.79 -10.13
C LEU A 335 4.86 -19.11 -10.24
N VAL A 336 5.35 -20.17 -9.59
CA VAL A 336 4.72 -21.50 -9.62
C VAL A 336 3.31 -21.44 -9.05
N ARG A 337 3.14 -20.80 -7.88
CA ARG A 337 1.82 -20.61 -7.26
C ARG A 337 0.88 -19.78 -8.13
N ALA A 338 1.39 -18.71 -8.75
CA ALA A 338 0.60 -17.86 -9.64
C ALA A 338 0.06 -18.60 -10.85
N HIS A 339 0.87 -19.49 -11.45
CA HIS A 339 0.43 -20.36 -12.55
C HIS A 339 -0.60 -21.39 -12.09
N GLN A 340 -0.41 -22.00 -10.91
CA GLN A 340 -1.39 -22.93 -10.34
C GLN A 340 -2.74 -22.27 -10.04
N GLU A 341 -2.71 -21.01 -9.58
CA GLU A 341 -3.91 -20.22 -9.30
C GLU A 341 -4.50 -19.56 -10.56
N GLN A 342 -3.86 -19.68 -11.72
CA GLN A 342 -4.26 -19.05 -13.00
C GLN A 342 -4.51 -17.53 -12.85
N ASN A 343 -3.70 -16.86 -12.03
CA ASN A 343 -3.87 -15.43 -11.74
C ASN A 343 -2.81 -14.61 -12.50
N PRO A 344 -3.18 -13.87 -13.58
CA PRO A 344 -2.26 -13.14 -14.44
C PRO A 344 -1.50 -12.03 -13.70
N ASP A 345 -2.17 -11.34 -12.75
CA ASP A 345 -1.53 -10.26 -11.98
C ASP A 345 -0.39 -10.80 -11.11
N ARG A 346 -0.58 -11.98 -10.54
CA ARG A 346 0.44 -12.65 -9.74
C ARG A 346 1.58 -13.22 -10.57
N VAL A 347 1.29 -13.70 -11.77
CA VAL A 347 2.34 -14.10 -12.73
C VAL A 347 3.21 -12.90 -13.07
N THR A 348 2.57 -11.75 -13.34
CA THR A 348 3.29 -10.50 -13.60
C THR A 348 4.15 -10.09 -12.40
N LEU A 349 3.59 -10.12 -11.18
CA LEU A 349 4.36 -9.83 -9.96
C LEU A 349 5.56 -10.76 -9.79
N GLY A 350 5.36 -12.08 -9.90
CA GLY A 350 6.44 -13.04 -9.78
C GLY A 350 7.53 -12.86 -10.85
N THR A 351 7.13 -12.51 -12.06
CA THR A 351 8.06 -12.18 -13.16
C THR A 351 8.88 -10.94 -12.83
N VAL A 352 8.26 -9.88 -12.33
CA VAL A 352 8.96 -8.64 -11.92
C VAL A 352 9.96 -8.93 -10.80
N LEU A 353 9.56 -9.70 -9.77
CA LEU A 353 10.45 -10.08 -8.68
C LEU A 353 11.65 -10.89 -9.19
N PHE A 354 11.41 -11.83 -10.11
CA PHE A 354 12.46 -12.66 -10.72
C PHE A 354 13.43 -11.81 -11.55
N ILE A 355 12.92 -10.90 -12.38
CA ILE A 355 13.73 -9.97 -13.18
C ILE A 355 14.58 -9.08 -12.28
N LEU A 356 13.97 -8.52 -11.22
CA LEU A 356 14.69 -7.67 -10.27
C LEU A 356 15.80 -8.44 -9.54
N THR A 357 15.52 -9.67 -9.11
CA THR A 357 16.54 -10.56 -8.53
C THR A 357 17.68 -10.81 -9.51
N THR A 358 17.35 -11.09 -10.79
CA THR A 358 18.35 -11.34 -11.84
C THR A 358 19.21 -10.10 -12.11
N ALA A 359 18.60 -8.92 -12.15
CA ALA A 359 19.32 -7.66 -12.32
C ALA A 359 20.33 -7.43 -11.19
N VAL A 360 19.91 -7.68 -9.93
CA VAL A 360 20.78 -7.56 -8.76
C VAL A 360 21.89 -8.63 -8.77
N ALA A 361 21.56 -9.85 -9.11
CA ALA A 361 22.55 -10.94 -9.23
C ALA A 361 23.61 -10.61 -10.30
N TYR A 362 23.16 -10.15 -11.46
CA TYR A 362 24.04 -9.71 -12.53
C TYR A 362 24.96 -8.55 -12.06
N PHE A 363 24.39 -7.51 -11.46
CA PHE A 363 25.15 -6.38 -10.93
C PHE A 363 26.19 -6.84 -9.90
N LYS A 364 25.76 -7.61 -8.89
CA LYS A 364 26.64 -8.03 -7.78
C LYS A 364 27.77 -8.98 -8.22
N LEU A 365 27.45 -9.92 -9.11
CA LEU A 365 28.42 -10.95 -9.51
C LEU A 365 29.36 -10.50 -10.61
N THR A 366 28.97 -9.55 -11.46
CA THR A 366 29.75 -9.13 -12.62
C THR A 366 30.49 -7.81 -12.47
N TRP A 367 30.02 -6.91 -11.60
CA TRP A 367 30.59 -5.57 -11.44
C TRP A 367 32.08 -5.57 -11.08
N GLY A 368 32.53 -6.55 -10.27
CA GLY A 368 33.92 -6.64 -9.81
C GLY A 368 34.89 -7.30 -10.80
N PHE A 369 34.38 -7.99 -11.85
CA PHE A 369 35.21 -8.82 -12.73
C PHE A 369 35.28 -8.31 -14.17
N MET A 370 34.46 -7.34 -14.55
CA MET A 370 34.29 -6.93 -15.95
C MET A 370 34.56 -5.44 -16.13
N ASP A 371 35.12 -5.10 -17.30
CA ASP A 371 35.18 -3.72 -17.77
C ASP A 371 33.78 -3.14 -17.86
N LYS A 372 33.65 -1.88 -17.41
CA LYS A 372 32.34 -1.19 -17.32
C LYS A 372 31.58 -1.19 -18.66
N SER A 373 32.32 -1.04 -19.79
CA SER A 373 31.71 -1.10 -21.11
C SER A 373 31.13 -2.45 -21.46
N LEU A 374 31.85 -3.53 -21.14
CA LEU A 374 31.41 -4.90 -21.37
C LEU A 374 30.23 -5.25 -20.45
N PHE A 375 30.25 -4.75 -19.21
CA PHE A 375 29.14 -4.86 -18.28
C PHE A 375 27.85 -4.29 -18.85
N PHE A 376 27.86 -3.04 -19.34
CA PHE A 376 26.66 -2.42 -19.90
C PHE A 376 26.21 -3.10 -21.20
N LEU A 377 27.15 -3.56 -22.04
CA LEU A 377 26.84 -4.28 -23.27
C LEU A 377 26.07 -5.58 -22.96
N LEU A 378 26.62 -6.41 -22.09
CA LEU A 378 26.00 -7.69 -21.74
C LEU A 378 24.68 -7.51 -20.98
N GLY A 379 24.58 -6.53 -20.08
CA GLY A 379 23.34 -6.15 -19.42
C GLY A 379 22.27 -5.72 -20.40
N GLY A 380 22.62 -4.89 -21.36
CA GLY A 380 21.73 -4.48 -22.44
C GLY A 380 21.25 -5.65 -23.31
N LEU A 381 22.15 -6.54 -23.70
CA LEU A 381 21.81 -7.75 -24.48
C LEU A 381 20.89 -8.69 -23.67
N LEU A 382 21.13 -8.86 -22.36
CA LEU A 382 20.29 -9.67 -21.48
C LEU A 382 18.87 -9.10 -21.38
N LEU A 383 18.72 -7.80 -21.19
CA LEU A 383 17.41 -7.14 -21.16
C LEU A 383 16.67 -7.27 -22.49
N LEU A 384 17.37 -7.09 -23.62
CA LEU A 384 16.79 -7.30 -24.96
C LEU A 384 16.39 -8.76 -25.18
N GLY A 385 17.18 -9.72 -24.70
CA GLY A 385 16.86 -11.14 -24.76
C GLY A 385 15.61 -11.50 -23.93
N ILE A 386 15.50 -10.97 -22.72
CA ILE A 386 14.31 -11.13 -21.86
C ILE A 386 13.09 -10.51 -22.57
N TRP A 387 13.19 -9.28 -23.06
CA TRP A 387 12.12 -8.62 -23.79
C TRP A 387 11.65 -9.43 -24.99
N TRP A 388 12.58 -9.91 -25.81
CA TRP A 388 12.29 -10.73 -26.98
C TRP A 388 11.63 -12.07 -26.62
N GLY A 389 12.09 -12.74 -25.54
CA GLY A 389 11.52 -13.98 -25.02
C GLY A 389 10.08 -13.78 -24.51
N LEU A 390 9.84 -12.69 -23.78
CA LEU A 390 8.50 -12.34 -23.30
C LEU A 390 7.55 -12.01 -24.45
N ARG A 391 8.01 -11.26 -25.45
CA ARG A 391 7.24 -10.94 -26.65
C ARG A 391 6.87 -12.19 -27.47
N ARG A 392 7.81 -13.13 -27.63
CA ARG A 392 7.53 -14.41 -28.30
C ARG A 392 6.50 -15.26 -27.56
N ARG A 393 6.53 -15.27 -26.24
CA ARG A 393 5.54 -15.99 -25.43
C ARG A 393 4.16 -15.33 -25.54
N ALA A 394 4.07 -14.03 -25.45
CA ALA A 394 2.83 -13.28 -25.65
C ALA A 394 2.22 -13.57 -27.04
N ALA A 395 3.03 -13.54 -28.09
CA ALA A 395 2.58 -13.83 -29.45
C ALA A 395 2.05 -15.28 -29.62
N ARG A 396 2.64 -16.24 -28.92
CA ARG A 396 2.17 -17.67 -28.98
C ARG A 396 0.86 -17.87 -28.17
N THR A 397 0.67 -17.14 -27.09
CA THR A 397 -0.57 -17.21 -26.30
C THR A 397 -1.75 -16.64 -27.08
N PHE A 398 -1.53 -15.61 -27.91
CA PHE A 398 -2.58 -15.03 -28.77
C PHE A 398 -2.77 -15.79 -30.09
N ALA A 399 -1.74 -16.49 -30.59
CA ALA A 399 -1.87 -17.31 -31.82
C ALA A 399 -2.65 -18.62 -31.61
N GLY A 400 -2.76 -19.11 -30.37
CA GLY A 400 -3.55 -20.32 -30.03
C GLY A 400 -5.04 -20.10 -29.89
N SER A 401 -5.54 -18.87 -30.02
CA SER A 401 -6.96 -18.51 -29.91
C SER A 401 -7.66 -18.29 -31.25
N THR A 402 -7.09 -18.71 -32.38
CA THR A 402 -7.80 -18.75 -33.65
C THR A 402 -8.78 -19.93 -33.63
N PRO A 403 -10.11 -19.74 -33.71
CA PRO A 403 -11.04 -20.84 -33.80
C PRO A 403 -10.82 -21.59 -35.13
N PRO A 404 -11.08 -22.92 -35.20
CA PRO A 404 -11.02 -23.64 -36.43
C PRO A 404 -12.01 -23.01 -37.43
N GLN A 405 -11.52 -22.66 -38.60
CA GLN A 405 -12.34 -22.22 -39.71
C GLN A 405 -13.29 -23.38 -40.11
N PRO A 406 -14.54 -23.10 -40.48
CA PRO A 406 -15.54 -24.07 -40.82
C PRO A 406 -15.21 -24.88 -42.06
#